data_b5135097a54524baa8707effca4fd802
#
_entry.id   b5135097a54524baa8707effca4fd802
#
_cell.length_a   1.000
_cell.length_b   1.000
_cell.length_c   1.000
_cell.angle_alpha   90.00
_cell.angle_beta   90.00
_cell.angle_gamma   90.00
#
_symmetry.space_group_name_H-M   'P 1'
#
loop_
_entity.id
_entity.type
_entity.pdbx_description
1 polymer ?
#
loop_
_entity_poly.entity_id
_entity_poly.type
_entity_poly.pdbx_seq_one_letter_code
_entity_poly.pdbx_strand_id
1 'polypeptide(L)'
;LRMVICIPSGSTNVEIRAVRDSAEHAGGREVYMIYEPMAAALGAGLDVEAPEGNMVIDIGGGTSEIACISLGGIVCSESINTAGDVFTNDIQSYVRQQHNIRIGERTAEAIKCSIGAAVSDLEEEPEDFVVTGPNMLTALPQTVSLSYSEIAYALEKSLTKIDAALMKVLESMPPELYADIVKNGIYPVSYTHLTLP
;
A
#
# COMPACT_ATOMS: atom_id res chain seq x y z
N LEU A 1 -6.46 27.35 14.52
CA LEU A 1 -6.75 26.33 13.56
C LEU A 1 -6.82 24.98 14.27
N ARG A 2 -7.87 24.18 14.03
CA ARG A 2 -7.95 22.78 14.44
C ARG A 2 -7.33 21.92 13.34
N MET A 3 -6.49 20.97 13.71
CA MET A 3 -5.84 20.06 12.77
C MET A 3 -6.04 18.61 13.24
N VAL A 4 -6.36 17.73 12.31
CA VAL A 4 -6.31 16.27 12.49
C VAL A 4 -5.24 15.76 11.55
N ILE A 5 -4.28 15.00 12.07
CA ILE A 5 -3.12 14.51 11.32
C ILE A 5 -3.07 13.00 11.45
N CYS A 6 -3.01 12.30 10.31
CA CYS A 6 -2.80 10.87 10.29
C CYS A 6 -1.32 10.55 10.51
N ILE A 7 -1.06 9.49 11.24
CA ILE A 7 0.28 8.98 11.52
C ILE A 7 0.29 7.46 11.34
N PRO A 8 1.39 6.88 10.83
CA PRO A 8 1.54 5.43 10.77
C PRO A 8 1.45 4.78 12.15
N SER A 9 0.88 3.58 12.22
CA SER A 9 0.72 2.85 13.49
C SER A 9 2.06 2.48 14.13
N GLY A 10 3.11 2.32 13.31
CA GLY A 10 4.48 2.06 13.76
C GLY A 10 5.29 3.29 14.17
N SER A 11 4.69 4.49 14.22
CA SER A 11 5.40 5.72 14.55
C SER A 11 5.91 5.73 15.99
N THR A 12 7.16 6.15 16.18
CA THR A 12 7.78 6.33 17.49
C THR A 12 7.26 7.59 18.19
N ASN A 13 7.35 7.63 19.52
CA ASN A 13 6.97 8.81 20.29
C ASN A 13 7.73 10.09 19.88
N VAL A 14 8.96 9.95 19.36
CA VAL A 14 9.76 11.07 18.89
C VAL A 14 9.18 11.62 17.59
N GLU A 15 8.84 10.74 16.65
CA GLU A 15 8.21 11.13 15.39
C GLU A 15 6.84 11.78 15.62
N ILE A 16 6.01 11.20 16.49
CA ILE A 16 4.71 11.77 16.86
C ILE A 16 4.87 13.19 17.43
N ARG A 17 5.84 13.40 18.30
CA ARG A 17 6.14 14.75 18.85
C ARG A 17 6.60 15.70 17.75
N ALA A 18 7.51 15.27 16.88
CA ALA A 18 8.02 16.10 15.79
C ALA A 18 6.90 16.56 14.84
N VAL A 19 5.96 15.67 14.51
CA VAL A 19 4.78 16.01 13.72
C VAL A 19 3.88 17.01 14.44
N ARG A 20 3.62 16.80 15.73
CA ARG A 20 2.82 17.71 16.56
C ARG A 20 3.46 19.10 16.61
N ASP A 21 4.75 19.17 16.95
CA ASP A 21 5.49 20.43 17.06
C ASP A 21 5.47 21.18 15.72
N SER A 22 5.62 20.46 14.60
CA SER A 22 5.55 21.04 13.25
C SER A 22 4.16 21.62 12.96
N ALA A 23 3.09 20.92 13.36
CA ALA A 23 1.72 21.38 13.19
C ALA A 23 1.41 22.61 14.04
N GLU A 24 1.92 22.66 15.28
CA GLU A 24 1.78 23.81 16.17
C GLU A 24 2.54 25.02 15.63
N HIS A 25 3.76 24.85 15.12
CA HIS A 25 4.52 25.91 14.45
C HIS A 25 3.81 26.42 13.18
N ALA A 26 3.08 25.55 12.46
CA ALA A 26 2.26 25.95 11.32
C ALA A 26 0.95 26.68 11.71
N GLY A 27 0.72 26.93 13.01
CA GLY A 27 -0.42 27.67 13.54
C GLY A 27 -1.59 26.79 14.00
N GLY A 28 -1.36 25.50 14.21
CA GLY A 28 -2.33 24.59 14.87
C GLY A 28 -2.50 24.96 16.35
N ARG A 29 -3.73 25.28 16.77
CA ARG A 29 -4.05 25.53 18.19
C ARG A 29 -4.52 24.28 18.91
N GLU A 30 -5.20 23.40 18.17
CA GLU A 30 -5.69 22.11 18.63
C GLU A 30 -5.22 21.09 17.58
N VAL A 31 -4.28 20.22 17.95
CA VAL A 31 -3.70 19.20 17.08
C VAL A 31 -4.09 17.83 17.60
N TYR A 32 -4.86 17.11 16.82
CA TYR A 32 -5.30 15.75 17.08
C TYR A 32 -4.54 14.79 16.15
N MET A 33 -4.08 13.69 16.73
CA MET A 33 -3.38 12.64 15.99
C MET A 33 -4.30 11.42 15.88
N ILE A 34 -4.39 10.85 14.70
CA ILE A 34 -5.12 9.61 14.44
C ILE A 34 -4.20 8.64 13.68
N TYR A 35 -4.27 7.36 14.00
CA TYR A 35 -3.53 6.35 13.25
C TYR A 35 -4.14 6.14 11.85
N GLU A 36 -3.28 5.98 10.84
CA GLU A 36 -3.70 5.79 9.44
C GLU A 36 -4.72 4.68 9.26
N PRO A 37 -4.56 3.46 9.84
CA PRO A 37 -5.55 2.40 9.69
C PRO A 37 -6.92 2.75 10.30
N MET A 38 -6.92 3.53 11.39
CA MET A 38 -8.15 3.99 12.02
C MET A 38 -8.87 5.00 11.13
N ALA A 39 -8.12 5.93 10.53
CA ALA A 39 -8.67 6.90 9.58
C ALA A 39 -9.20 6.20 8.32
N ALA A 40 -8.48 5.19 7.82
CA ALA A 40 -8.89 4.36 6.70
C ALA A 40 -10.20 3.60 6.99
N ALA A 41 -10.32 2.98 8.17
CA ALA A 41 -11.54 2.30 8.60
C ALA A 41 -12.75 3.24 8.65
N LEU A 42 -12.57 4.42 9.24
CA LEU A 42 -13.62 5.46 9.29
C LEU A 42 -14.01 5.92 7.89
N GLY A 43 -13.02 6.12 7.01
CA GLY A 43 -13.24 6.52 5.61
C GLY A 43 -13.98 5.44 4.79
N ALA A 44 -13.74 4.18 5.09
CA ALA A 44 -14.45 3.03 4.51
C ALA A 44 -15.87 2.85 5.09
N GLY A 45 -16.26 3.64 6.09
CA GLY A 45 -17.57 3.57 6.72
C GLY A 45 -17.74 2.41 7.70
N LEU A 46 -16.64 1.86 8.23
CA LEU A 46 -16.68 0.79 9.21
C LEU A 46 -17.10 1.34 10.59
N ASP A 47 -17.91 0.58 11.31
CA ASP A 47 -18.22 0.87 12.71
C ASP A 47 -17.06 0.45 13.60
N VAL A 48 -16.12 1.37 13.80
CA VAL A 48 -14.91 1.12 14.60
C VAL A 48 -15.19 1.02 16.11
N GLU A 49 -16.35 1.49 16.57
CA GLU A 49 -16.75 1.44 18.00
C GLU A 49 -17.45 0.11 18.35
N ALA A 50 -17.89 -0.64 17.34
CA ALA A 50 -18.52 -1.94 17.57
C ALA A 50 -17.57 -2.93 18.27
N PRO A 51 -18.12 -3.88 19.06
CA PRO A 51 -17.33 -4.92 19.70
C PRO A 51 -16.89 -6.04 18.73
N GLU A 52 -17.09 -5.86 17.44
CA GLU A 52 -16.69 -6.78 16.38
C GLU A 52 -15.30 -6.42 15.85
N GLY A 53 -14.55 -7.44 15.41
CA GLY A 53 -13.26 -7.26 14.74
C GLY A 53 -13.43 -6.75 13.31
N ASN A 54 -12.78 -5.62 12.99
CA ASN A 54 -12.67 -5.09 11.63
C ASN A 54 -11.21 -5.07 11.21
N MET A 55 -10.87 -5.69 10.09
CA MET A 55 -9.51 -5.72 9.59
C MET A 55 -9.36 -4.82 8.37
N VAL A 56 -8.38 -3.92 8.43
CA VAL A 56 -8.07 -2.97 7.37
C VAL A 56 -6.63 -3.19 6.91
N ILE A 57 -6.44 -3.14 5.59
CA ILE A 57 -5.14 -3.09 4.95
C ILE A 57 -5.07 -1.77 4.19
N ASP A 58 -4.24 -0.85 4.65
CA ASP A 58 -3.99 0.43 3.97
C ASP A 58 -2.64 0.39 3.27
N ILE A 59 -2.65 0.44 1.93
CA ILE A 59 -1.44 0.42 1.10
C ILE A 59 -1.22 1.81 0.53
N GLY A 60 -0.35 2.57 1.18
CA GLY A 60 0.03 3.92 0.78
C GLY A 60 1.13 3.96 -0.28
N GLY A 61 1.83 5.09 -0.38
CA GLY A 61 3.02 5.25 -1.23
C GLY A 61 4.26 4.60 -0.59
N GLY A 62 4.59 4.97 0.65
CA GLY A 62 5.79 4.54 1.36
C GLY A 62 5.58 3.36 2.30
N THR A 63 4.40 3.22 2.90
CA THR A 63 4.08 2.22 3.92
C THR A 63 2.81 1.44 3.59
N SER A 64 2.77 0.19 4.04
CA SER A 64 1.54 -0.60 4.13
C SER A 64 1.23 -0.87 5.60
N GLU A 65 0.01 -0.53 6.00
CA GLU A 65 -0.50 -0.65 7.36
C GLU A 65 -1.59 -1.74 7.40
N ILE A 66 -1.42 -2.71 8.27
CA ILE A 66 -2.39 -3.78 8.48
C ILE A 66 -2.83 -3.73 9.92
N ALA A 67 -4.12 -3.58 10.19
CA ALA A 67 -4.62 -3.45 11.55
C ALA A 67 -5.97 -4.14 11.76
N CYS A 68 -6.13 -4.73 12.93
CA CYS A 68 -7.41 -5.14 13.47
C CYS A 68 -7.91 -4.09 14.45
N ILE A 69 -9.13 -3.62 14.26
CA ILE A 69 -9.78 -2.56 15.02
C ILE A 69 -11.03 -3.14 15.68
N SER A 70 -11.23 -2.84 16.96
CA SER A 70 -12.43 -3.18 17.73
C SER A 70 -12.58 -2.22 18.90
N LEU A 71 -13.81 -1.90 19.30
CA LEU A 71 -14.11 -1.03 20.44
C LEU A 71 -13.37 0.32 20.43
N GLY A 72 -13.24 0.92 19.26
CA GLY A 72 -12.57 2.21 19.05
C GLY A 72 -11.04 2.19 19.19
N GLY A 73 -10.42 1.00 19.25
CA GLY A 73 -8.98 0.83 19.40
C GLY A 73 -8.35 -0.13 18.39
N ILE A 74 -7.05 0.06 18.13
CA ILE A 74 -6.25 -0.90 17.37
C ILE A 74 -5.85 -2.02 18.34
N VAL A 75 -6.29 -3.25 18.04
CA VAL A 75 -5.99 -4.44 18.86
C VAL A 75 -4.63 -5.02 18.52
N CYS A 76 -4.36 -5.18 17.23
CA CYS A 76 -3.06 -5.59 16.71
C CYS A 76 -2.82 -4.92 15.36
N SER A 77 -1.57 -4.64 15.07
CA SER A 77 -1.18 -4.02 13.78
C SER A 77 0.25 -4.38 13.40
N GLU A 78 0.53 -4.29 12.11
CA GLU A 78 1.85 -4.37 11.52
C GLU A 78 2.01 -3.25 10.49
N SER A 79 3.16 -2.59 10.51
CA SER A 79 3.53 -1.54 9.56
C SER A 79 4.80 -1.97 8.84
N ILE A 80 4.79 -1.92 7.51
CA ILE A 80 5.94 -2.28 6.70
C ILE A 80 6.24 -1.20 5.66
N ASN A 81 7.53 -0.99 5.37
CA ASN A 81 8.00 -0.03 4.36
C ASN A 81 8.00 -0.66 2.94
N THR A 82 6.91 -1.34 2.58
CA THR A 82 6.72 -1.93 1.24
C THR A 82 5.34 -1.52 0.76
N ALA A 83 5.29 -0.64 -0.23
CA ALA A 83 4.07 -0.04 -0.75
C ALA A 83 4.27 0.48 -2.17
N GLY A 84 3.46 1.43 -2.64
CA GLY A 84 3.43 1.92 -4.01
C GLY A 84 4.76 2.34 -4.60
N ASP A 85 5.63 3.00 -3.83
CA ASP A 85 6.96 3.46 -4.28
C ASP A 85 7.90 2.28 -4.53
N VAL A 86 7.81 1.23 -3.69
CA VAL A 86 8.59 0.00 -3.88
C VAL A 86 8.12 -0.72 -5.14
N PHE A 87 6.81 -0.80 -5.39
CA PHE A 87 6.26 -1.40 -6.62
C PHE A 87 6.74 -0.67 -7.86
N THR A 88 6.74 0.66 -7.84
CA THR A 88 7.26 1.48 -8.94
C THR A 88 8.74 1.20 -9.21
N ASN A 89 9.55 1.07 -8.15
CA ASN A 89 10.97 0.72 -8.25
C ASN A 89 11.19 -0.72 -8.75
N ASP A 90 10.35 -1.66 -8.33
CA ASP A 90 10.41 -3.06 -8.80
C ASP A 90 10.16 -3.14 -10.31
N ILE A 91 9.15 -2.40 -10.81
CA ILE A 91 8.85 -2.30 -12.25
C ILE A 91 10.02 -1.69 -13.02
N GLN A 92 10.61 -0.57 -12.53
CA GLN A 92 11.80 0.01 -13.16
C GLN A 92 12.96 -0.99 -13.25
N SER A 93 13.18 -1.72 -12.15
CA SER A 93 14.26 -2.70 -12.05
C SER A 93 14.01 -3.87 -12.99
N TYR A 94 12.79 -4.35 -13.08
CA TYR A 94 12.37 -5.42 -13.99
C TYR A 94 12.60 -5.04 -15.45
N VAL A 95 12.07 -3.88 -15.87
CA VAL A 95 12.22 -3.40 -17.26
C VAL A 95 13.69 -3.22 -17.62
N ARG A 96 14.49 -2.71 -16.69
CA ARG A 96 15.93 -2.58 -16.90
C ARG A 96 16.63 -3.93 -17.07
N GLN A 97 16.27 -4.93 -16.25
CA GLN A 97 16.95 -6.24 -16.25
C GLN A 97 16.52 -7.13 -17.40
N GLN A 98 15.25 -7.15 -17.71
CA GLN A 98 14.69 -8.05 -18.74
C GLN A 98 14.77 -7.47 -20.15
N HIS A 99 14.51 -6.18 -20.29
CA HIS A 99 14.44 -5.53 -21.59
C HIS A 99 15.63 -4.63 -21.92
N ASN A 100 16.58 -4.44 -20.97
CA ASN A 100 17.73 -3.55 -21.11
C ASN A 100 17.35 -2.09 -21.44
N ILE A 101 16.15 -1.65 -21.03
CA ILE A 101 15.65 -0.29 -21.26
C ILE A 101 15.60 0.44 -19.91
N ARG A 102 15.98 1.71 -19.93
CA ARG A 102 15.81 2.59 -18.77
C ARG A 102 14.54 3.41 -18.94
N ILE A 103 13.65 3.30 -17.94
CA ILE A 103 12.44 4.10 -17.85
C ILE A 103 12.50 5.01 -16.61
N GLY A 104 11.80 6.13 -16.67
CA GLY A 104 11.66 7.05 -15.53
C GLY A 104 10.60 6.57 -14.54
N GLU A 105 10.63 7.13 -13.33
CA GLU A 105 9.67 6.84 -12.25
C GLU A 105 8.21 7.07 -12.70
N ARG A 106 7.93 8.20 -13.35
CA ARG A 106 6.59 8.50 -13.88
C ARG A 106 6.09 7.46 -14.89
N THR A 107 6.99 6.92 -15.70
CA THR A 107 6.63 5.88 -16.67
C THR A 107 6.34 4.56 -15.96
N ALA A 108 7.14 4.19 -14.97
CA ALA A 108 6.91 3.00 -14.16
C ALA A 108 5.62 3.11 -13.36
N GLU A 109 5.31 4.28 -12.81
CA GLU A 109 4.03 4.56 -12.14
C GLU A 109 2.85 4.43 -13.11
N ALA A 110 2.97 4.94 -14.35
CA ALA A 110 1.94 4.80 -15.38
C ALA A 110 1.73 3.32 -15.76
N ILE A 111 2.80 2.53 -15.86
CA ILE A 111 2.72 1.08 -16.12
C ILE A 111 1.97 0.40 -14.96
N LYS A 112 2.36 0.69 -13.71
CA LYS A 112 1.70 0.16 -12.51
C LYS A 112 0.19 0.44 -12.50
N CYS A 113 -0.20 1.68 -12.79
CA CYS A 113 -1.61 2.09 -12.78
C CYS A 113 -2.42 1.52 -13.97
N SER A 114 -1.77 1.20 -15.08
CA SER A 114 -2.45 0.74 -16.29
C SER A 114 -2.58 -0.78 -16.37
N ILE A 115 -1.50 -1.50 -16.06
CA ILE A 115 -1.41 -2.96 -16.20
C ILE A 115 -0.86 -3.65 -14.96
N GLY A 116 -0.77 -2.94 -13.81
CA GLY A 116 -0.36 -3.54 -12.55
C GLY A 116 -1.38 -4.58 -12.09
N ALA A 117 -0.91 -5.77 -11.76
CA ALA A 117 -1.72 -6.86 -11.25
C ALA A 117 -0.99 -7.55 -10.09
N ALA A 118 -1.76 -8.03 -9.12
CA ALA A 118 -1.23 -8.82 -8.00
C ALA A 118 -1.23 -10.33 -8.32
N VAL A 119 -1.96 -10.73 -9.36
CA VAL A 119 -2.11 -12.10 -9.82
C VAL A 119 -1.80 -12.19 -11.31
N SER A 120 -1.33 -13.38 -11.73
CA SER A 120 -0.97 -13.65 -13.13
C SER A 120 -2.10 -14.24 -13.97
N ASP A 121 -3.29 -14.44 -13.37
CA ASP A 121 -4.46 -15.04 -14.03
C ASP A 121 -5.66 -14.12 -13.78
N LEU A 122 -5.90 -13.21 -14.70
CA LEU A 122 -7.03 -12.28 -14.69
C LEU A 122 -8.11 -12.77 -15.64
N GLU A 123 -9.39 -12.64 -15.26
CA GLU A 123 -10.52 -12.95 -16.15
C GLU A 123 -10.59 -12.02 -17.37
N GLU A 124 -10.22 -10.76 -17.18
CA GLU A 124 -10.10 -9.77 -18.25
C GLU A 124 -8.66 -9.25 -18.29
N GLU A 125 -7.93 -9.65 -19.32
CA GLU A 125 -6.54 -9.22 -19.52
C GLU A 125 -6.51 -7.78 -20.06
N PRO A 126 -5.76 -6.86 -19.41
CA PRO A 126 -5.56 -5.52 -19.96
C PRO A 126 -4.67 -5.59 -21.21
N GLU A 127 -4.82 -4.61 -22.12
CA GLU A 127 -3.91 -4.46 -23.24
C GLU A 127 -2.48 -4.19 -22.80
N ASP A 128 -1.51 -4.76 -23.52
CA ASP A 128 -0.10 -4.56 -23.26
C ASP A 128 0.27 -3.07 -23.23
N PHE A 129 1.15 -2.70 -22.32
CA PHE A 129 1.67 -1.34 -22.23
C PHE A 129 2.94 -1.17 -23.08
N VAL A 130 2.87 -0.32 -24.10
CA VAL A 130 4.00 -0.03 -24.97
C VAL A 130 4.84 1.10 -24.39
N VAL A 131 6.12 0.83 -24.16
CA VAL A 131 7.06 1.82 -23.59
C VAL A 131 8.30 1.95 -24.48
N THR A 132 8.80 3.18 -24.62
CA THR A 132 10.04 3.50 -25.34
C THR A 132 11.04 4.13 -24.39
N GLY A 133 12.25 3.64 -24.41
CA GLY A 133 13.35 4.19 -23.61
C GLY A 133 14.72 3.93 -24.24
N PRO A 134 15.79 4.56 -23.73
CA PRO A 134 17.14 4.28 -24.20
C PRO A 134 17.56 2.88 -23.79
N ASN A 135 18.01 2.08 -24.77
CA ASN A 135 18.63 0.80 -24.53
C ASN A 135 19.98 1.02 -23.83
N MET A 136 20.23 0.31 -22.73
CA MET A 136 21.40 0.51 -21.89
C MET A 136 22.71 0.00 -22.50
N LEU A 137 22.65 -0.86 -23.51
CA LEU A 137 23.81 -1.41 -24.19
C LEU A 137 24.21 -0.58 -25.42
N THR A 138 23.20 -0.10 -26.17
CA THR A 138 23.42 0.59 -27.45
C THR A 138 23.21 2.10 -27.37
N ALA A 139 22.61 2.60 -26.29
CA ALA A 139 22.13 3.97 -26.11
C ALA A 139 21.07 4.43 -27.14
N LEU A 140 20.61 3.57 -28.01
CA LEU A 140 19.57 3.88 -28.99
C LEU A 140 18.16 3.74 -28.39
N PRO A 141 17.19 4.50 -28.87
CA PRO A 141 15.79 4.30 -28.49
C PRO A 141 15.33 2.90 -28.86
N GLN A 142 14.68 2.23 -27.94
CA GLN A 142 14.06 0.92 -28.12
C GLN A 142 12.64 0.95 -27.56
N THR A 143 11.72 0.34 -28.28
CA THR A 143 10.33 0.17 -27.88
C THR A 143 10.08 -1.29 -27.52
N VAL A 144 9.39 -1.52 -26.39
CA VAL A 144 8.97 -2.85 -25.91
C VAL A 144 7.51 -2.82 -25.53
N SER A 145 6.85 -3.97 -25.63
CA SER A 145 5.52 -4.23 -25.10
C SER A 145 5.67 -4.99 -23.79
N LEU A 146 4.95 -4.57 -22.76
CA LEU A 146 4.94 -5.16 -21.43
C LEU A 146 3.55 -5.71 -21.15
N SER A 147 3.46 -6.98 -20.78
CA SER A 147 2.21 -7.60 -20.38
C SER A 147 1.95 -7.43 -18.88
N TYR A 148 0.68 -7.54 -18.49
CA TYR A 148 0.30 -7.51 -17.07
C TYR A 148 0.95 -8.66 -16.27
N SER A 149 1.12 -9.84 -16.89
CA SER A 149 1.73 -11.00 -16.27
C SER A 149 3.21 -10.78 -15.94
N GLU A 150 3.95 -10.04 -16.81
CA GLU A 150 5.32 -9.62 -16.52
C GLU A 150 5.37 -8.66 -15.33
N ILE A 151 4.41 -7.75 -15.23
CA ILE A 151 4.33 -6.81 -14.10
C ILE A 151 3.93 -7.53 -12.81
N ALA A 152 2.98 -8.46 -12.85
CA ALA A 152 2.66 -9.31 -11.70
C ALA A 152 3.89 -10.06 -11.19
N TYR A 153 4.67 -10.64 -12.08
CA TYR A 153 5.94 -11.30 -11.72
C TYR A 153 6.95 -10.32 -11.11
N ALA A 154 7.06 -9.11 -11.67
CA ALA A 154 7.96 -8.09 -11.12
C ALA A 154 7.60 -7.69 -9.68
N LEU A 155 6.31 -7.70 -9.33
CA LEU A 155 5.78 -7.30 -8.03
C LEU A 155 5.74 -8.45 -6.99
N GLU A 156 5.85 -9.70 -7.41
CA GLU A 156 5.66 -10.91 -6.57
C GLU A 156 6.44 -10.85 -5.25
N LYS A 157 7.72 -10.46 -5.31
CA LYS A 157 8.58 -10.36 -4.13
C LYS A 157 8.08 -9.34 -3.10
N SER A 158 7.56 -8.23 -3.55
CA SER A 158 7.07 -7.15 -2.69
C SER A 158 5.67 -7.47 -2.16
N LEU A 159 4.82 -8.11 -2.95
CA LEU A 159 3.52 -8.62 -2.52
C LEU A 159 3.67 -9.70 -1.45
N THR A 160 4.61 -10.64 -1.61
CA THR A 160 4.90 -11.67 -0.59
C THR A 160 5.24 -11.06 0.78
N LYS A 161 5.85 -9.87 0.84
CA LYS A 161 6.11 -9.19 2.12
C LYS A 161 4.83 -8.67 2.77
N ILE A 162 3.89 -8.20 1.97
CA ILE A 162 2.57 -7.77 2.46
C ILE A 162 1.80 -8.99 2.99
N ASP A 163 1.81 -10.10 2.26
CA ASP A 163 1.20 -11.35 2.70
C ASP A 163 1.79 -11.84 4.03
N ALA A 164 3.12 -11.79 4.17
CA ALA A 164 3.78 -12.15 5.42
C ALA A 164 3.39 -11.23 6.60
N ALA A 165 3.24 -9.93 6.35
CA ALA A 165 2.78 -8.99 7.36
C ALA A 165 1.31 -9.24 7.75
N LEU A 166 0.46 -9.54 6.76
CA LEU A 166 -0.93 -9.94 6.98
C LEU A 166 -1.03 -11.18 7.86
N MET A 167 -0.28 -12.23 7.51
CA MET A 167 -0.26 -13.46 8.30
C MET A 167 0.19 -13.22 9.74
N LYS A 168 1.20 -12.37 9.95
CA LYS A 168 1.68 -12.00 11.29
C LYS A 168 0.59 -11.31 12.14
N VAL A 169 -0.22 -10.43 11.54
CA VAL A 169 -1.34 -9.80 12.24
C VAL A 169 -2.42 -10.83 12.57
N LEU A 170 -2.77 -11.71 11.63
CA LEU A 170 -3.75 -12.79 11.84
C LEU A 170 -3.31 -13.75 12.97
N GLU A 171 -2.02 -14.11 13.03
CA GLU A 171 -1.46 -14.98 14.08
C GLU A 171 -1.45 -14.32 15.45
N SER A 172 -1.31 -12.99 15.52
CA SER A 172 -1.29 -12.24 16.78
C SER A 172 -2.68 -11.87 17.32
N MET A 173 -3.72 -12.12 16.52
CA MET A 173 -5.09 -11.71 16.82
C MET A 173 -5.78 -12.64 17.83
N PRO A 174 -6.58 -12.09 18.77
CA PRO A 174 -7.46 -12.90 19.60
C PRO A 174 -8.43 -13.76 18.78
N PRO A 175 -8.68 -15.03 19.19
CA PRO A 175 -9.53 -15.95 18.42
C PRO A 175 -10.95 -15.44 18.16
N GLU A 176 -11.52 -14.67 19.09
CA GLU A 176 -12.85 -14.09 18.97
C GLU A 176 -12.92 -13.10 17.80
N LEU A 177 -11.93 -12.23 17.69
CA LEU A 177 -11.85 -11.24 16.60
C LEU A 177 -11.50 -11.90 15.27
N TYR A 178 -10.73 -12.99 15.29
CA TYR A 178 -10.45 -13.79 14.09
C TYR A 178 -11.73 -14.34 13.46
N ALA A 179 -12.67 -14.82 14.29
CA ALA A 179 -13.96 -15.30 13.82
C ALA A 179 -14.78 -14.17 13.15
N ASP A 180 -14.70 -12.96 13.68
CA ASP A 180 -15.35 -11.79 13.07
C ASP A 180 -14.74 -11.45 11.70
N ILE A 181 -13.40 -11.49 11.58
CA ILE A 181 -12.72 -11.21 10.30
C ILE A 181 -13.09 -12.25 9.22
N VAL A 182 -13.20 -13.53 9.59
CA VAL A 182 -13.65 -14.58 8.65
C VAL A 182 -15.06 -14.30 8.14
N LYS A 183 -15.92 -13.74 8.98
CA LYS A 183 -17.31 -13.39 8.62
C LYS A 183 -17.42 -12.09 7.85
N ASN A 184 -16.72 -11.04 8.31
CA ASN A 184 -16.87 -9.68 7.81
C ASN A 184 -15.91 -9.38 6.64
N GLY A 185 -14.83 -10.18 6.48
CA GLY A 185 -13.79 -9.97 5.48
C GLY A 185 -12.72 -8.96 5.92
N ILE A 186 -11.84 -8.66 4.97
CA ILE A 186 -10.74 -7.71 5.10
C ILE A 186 -11.05 -6.52 4.19
N TYR A 187 -10.83 -5.32 4.67
CA TYR A 187 -11.11 -4.08 3.95
C TYR A 187 -9.81 -3.48 3.42
N PRO A 188 -9.51 -3.68 2.12
CA PRO A 188 -8.35 -3.03 1.51
C PRO A 188 -8.68 -1.56 1.24
N VAL A 189 -7.76 -0.70 1.63
CA VAL A 189 -7.77 0.73 1.34
C VAL A 189 -6.45 1.06 0.66
N SER A 190 -6.47 1.85 -0.39
CA SER A 190 -5.27 2.27 -1.08
C SER A 190 -5.44 3.65 -1.69
N TYR A 191 -4.39 4.44 -1.61
CA TYR A 191 -4.29 5.72 -2.30
C TYR A 191 -3.97 5.54 -3.79
N THR A 192 -3.43 4.40 -4.16
CA THR A 192 -3.14 4.03 -5.53
C THR A 192 -4.28 3.18 -6.05
N HIS A 193 -4.81 3.50 -7.23
CA HIS A 193 -5.79 2.68 -7.93
C HIS A 193 -5.15 1.35 -8.33
N LEU A 194 -4.96 0.46 -7.37
CA LEU A 194 -4.85 -0.94 -7.66
C LEU A 194 -6.29 -1.39 -7.89
N THR A 195 -6.66 -1.59 -9.13
CA THR A 195 -7.87 -2.34 -9.47
C THR A 195 -7.63 -3.77 -8.99
N LEU A 196 -8.02 -4.03 -7.73
CA LEU A 196 -8.22 -5.38 -7.29
C LEU A 196 -9.52 -5.86 -7.92
N PRO A 197 -9.55 -7.07 -8.52
CA PRO A 197 -10.76 -7.64 -9.10
C PRO A 197 -11.84 -7.85 -8.07
#